data_cb8c477d0113fe6a14d5067e2f2acce7
#
_entry.id   cb8c477d0113fe6a14d5067e2f2acce7
#
_cell.length_a   1.000
_cell.length_b   1.000
_cell.length_c   1.000
_cell.angle_alpha   90.00
_cell.angle_beta   90.00
_cell.angle_gamma   90.00
#
_symmetry.space_group_name_H-M   'P 1'
#
loop_
_entity.id
_entity.type
_entity.pdbx_description
1 polymer ?
#
loop_
_entity_poly.entity_id
_entity_poly.type
_entity_poly.pdbx_seq_one_letter_code
_entity_poly.pdbx_strand_id
1 'polypeptide(L)'
;MAQLRRPPGGRDARIMLLAQLLDRAGTGVWAAACVLYFTFVIGLDAGQVGLLLGASGVAGIAGSPLAGHLADRFPVRSLLIGAHLLRLVTLCLLLVVTDFALLLCVVAVTHLGDRAAKTLEMLFATRVAGERRATYQALSRSSANAGYALGAGLAAIGLAVGTRGAYHVLILANALSFLVAAALVWRTREPRGRGLVAAPSPVPDTGAATDAPAPAGGRSPWRDRGYLRFVLLDIPMNLDDSILGIGIPLWLVSRTSAPHELIPAFLVINTVLVVVLQLRVSAKVRDARGATGAVALYGLTTLLCCGLLAAATGGGAWAASAALLAAAVLATAAELMRSVSSWELAVSLAPREARASYLGVAGMAQSVQKTAGPLLLTGVVMAAGPAGWLALGSAVAGLSLVQRRFSLRRLAEQAAPPAMPAPASA
;
A
#
# COMPACT_ATOMS: atom_id res chain seq x y z
N MET A 1 -2.57 15.05 -17.67
CA MET A 1 -2.33 14.40 -18.97
C MET A 1 -0.88 14.52 -19.45
N ALA A 2 -0.23 15.71 -19.47
CA ALA A 2 1.16 15.85 -19.90
C ALA A 2 2.17 15.03 -19.07
N GLN A 3 2.00 14.96 -17.76
CA GLN A 3 2.88 14.20 -16.85
C GLN A 3 2.76 12.67 -17.00
N LEU A 4 1.61 12.15 -17.43
CA LEU A 4 1.44 10.72 -17.76
C LEU A 4 2.18 10.36 -19.06
N ARG A 5 2.27 11.30 -20.00
CA ARG A 5 3.01 11.09 -21.25
C ARG A 5 4.52 11.14 -21.07
N ARG A 6 5.01 11.92 -20.08
CA ARG A 6 6.44 12.04 -19.73
C ARG A 6 6.65 11.95 -18.22
N PRO A 7 6.51 10.76 -17.60
CA PRO A 7 6.72 10.60 -16.17
C PRO A 7 8.19 10.82 -15.81
N PRO A 8 8.47 11.21 -14.54
CA PRO A 8 9.83 11.18 -14.00
C PRO A 8 10.43 9.78 -14.14
N GLY A 9 11.65 9.68 -14.68
CA GLY A 9 12.27 8.40 -15.02
C GLY A 9 12.06 7.93 -16.46
N GLY A 10 11.40 8.75 -17.30
CA GLY A 10 11.36 8.57 -18.75
C GLY A 10 10.61 7.32 -19.24
N ARG A 11 11.24 6.60 -20.20
CA ARG A 11 10.64 5.41 -20.83
C ARG A 11 10.36 4.28 -19.83
N ASP A 12 11.33 3.98 -18.97
CA ASP A 12 11.22 2.85 -18.03
C ASP A 12 10.14 3.11 -16.97
N ALA A 13 10.02 4.36 -16.50
CA ALA A 13 8.93 4.78 -15.62
C ALA A 13 7.55 4.60 -16.27
N ARG A 14 7.42 4.93 -17.57
CA ARG A 14 6.15 4.73 -18.31
C ARG A 14 5.79 3.25 -18.43
N ILE A 15 6.77 2.41 -18.78
CA ILE A 15 6.56 0.97 -18.89
C ILE A 15 6.12 0.39 -17.54
N MET A 16 6.75 0.82 -16.43
CA MET A 16 6.37 0.38 -15.09
C MET A 16 4.97 0.82 -14.68
N LEU A 17 4.56 2.06 -15.01
CA LEU A 17 3.19 2.53 -14.75
C LEU A 17 2.15 1.73 -15.53
N LEU A 18 2.47 1.34 -16.77
CA LEU A 18 1.61 0.48 -17.58
C LEU A 18 1.56 -0.95 -17.03
N ALA A 19 2.70 -1.52 -16.65
CA ALA A 19 2.75 -2.84 -16.02
C ALA A 19 1.91 -2.87 -14.74
N GLN A 20 2.03 -1.82 -13.91
CA GLN A 20 1.24 -1.68 -12.68
C GLN A 20 -0.25 -1.52 -12.96
N LEU A 21 -0.65 -0.75 -13.97
CA LEU A 21 -2.06 -0.61 -14.36
C LEU A 21 -2.66 -1.97 -14.70
N LEU A 22 -1.96 -2.79 -15.49
CA LEU A 22 -2.42 -4.12 -15.90
C LEU A 22 -2.44 -5.10 -14.72
N ASP A 23 -1.39 -5.10 -13.89
CA ASP A 23 -1.34 -5.90 -12.68
C ASP A 23 -2.51 -5.57 -11.73
N ARG A 24 -2.82 -4.28 -11.54
CA ARG A 24 -3.95 -3.86 -10.70
C ARG A 24 -5.30 -4.16 -11.34
N ALA A 25 -5.41 -4.14 -12.66
CA ALA A 25 -6.62 -4.57 -13.35
C ALA A 25 -6.89 -6.06 -13.10
N GLY A 26 -5.91 -6.92 -13.28
CA GLY A 26 -6.03 -8.33 -12.92
C GLY A 26 -6.36 -8.55 -11.43
N THR A 27 -5.68 -7.83 -10.53
CA THR A 27 -5.97 -7.88 -9.09
C THR A 27 -7.39 -7.43 -8.76
N GLY A 28 -7.92 -6.41 -9.44
CA GLY A 28 -9.31 -5.94 -9.30
C GLY A 28 -10.33 -6.98 -9.76
N VAL A 29 -10.06 -7.66 -10.87
CA VAL A 29 -10.85 -8.81 -11.34
C VAL A 29 -10.94 -9.87 -10.25
N TRP A 30 -9.81 -10.30 -9.71
CA TRP A 30 -9.73 -11.35 -8.69
C TRP A 30 -10.41 -10.93 -7.39
N ALA A 31 -10.17 -9.72 -6.91
CA ALA A 31 -10.74 -9.23 -5.66
C ALA A 31 -12.28 -9.24 -5.67
N ALA A 32 -12.89 -8.95 -6.82
CA ALA A 32 -14.35 -9.01 -6.97
C ALA A 32 -14.89 -10.43 -7.07
N ALA A 33 -14.11 -11.37 -7.61
CA ALA A 33 -14.58 -12.72 -7.95
C ALA A 33 -14.17 -13.80 -6.91
N CYS A 34 -13.12 -13.59 -6.12
CA CYS A 34 -12.48 -14.63 -5.32
C CYS A 34 -13.41 -15.29 -4.30
N VAL A 35 -14.21 -14.54 -3.55
CA VAL A 35 -15.13 -15.08 -2.55
C VAL A 35 -16.20 -15.93 -3.23
N LEU A 36 -16.79 -15.41 -4.31
CA LEU A 36 -17.82 -16.14 -5.07
C LEU A 36 -17.26 -17.39 -5.74
N TYR A 37 -16.03 -17.34 -6.25
CA TYR A 37 -15.34 -18.50 -6.80
C TYR A 37 -15.17 -19.60 -5.75
N PHE A 38 -14.66 -19.27 -4.57
CA PHE A 38 -14.47 -20.25 -3.49
C PHE A 38 -15.80 -20.82 -2.99
N THR A 39 -16.85 -19.98 -2.92
CA THR A 39 -18.17 -20.43 -2.45
C THR A 39 -18.92 -21.24 -3.52
N PHE A 40 -19.03 -20.74 -4.75
CA PHE A 40 -19.91 -21.35 -5.76
C PHE A 40 -19.22 -22.33 -6.68
N VAL A 41 -17.91 -22.21 -6.92
CA VAL A 41 -17.18 -23.12 -7.83
C VAL A 41 -16.45 -24.22 -7.08
N ILE A 42 -15.79 -23.87 -5.96
CA ILE A 42 -15.06 -24.83 -5.13
C ILE A 42 -16.02 -25.49 -4.09
N GLY A 43 -17.04 -24.76 -3.62
CA GLY A 43 -18.02 -25.28 -2.66
C GLY A 43 -17.60 -25.11 -1.20
N LEU A 44 -16.73 -24.13 -0.89
CA LEU A 44 -16.31 -23.85 0.49
C LEU A 44 -17.42 -23.12 1.25
N ASP A 45 -17.58 -23.46 2.52
CA ASP A 45 -18.44 -22.72 3.43
C ASP A 45 -17.83 -21.37 3.85
N ALA A 46 -18.63 -20.49 4.45
CA ALA A 46 -18.20 -19.15 4.83
C ALA A 46 -17.03 -19.15 5.83
N GLY A 47 -16.98 -20.14 6.74
CA GLY A 47 -15.89 -20.31 7.71
C GLY A 47 -14.58 -20.69 7.03
N GLN A 48 -14.65 -21.63 6.08
CA GLN A 48 -13.51 -22.06 5.28
C GLN A 48 -12.97 -20.91 4.41
N VAL A 49 -13.86 -20.16 3.74
CA VAL A 49 -13.44 -18.96 2.96
C VAL A 49 -12.80 -17.91 3.88
N GLY A 50 -13.36 -17.66 5.05
CA GLY A 50 -12.80 -16.74 6.04
C GLY A 50 -11.41 -17.18 6.52
N LEU A 51 -11.24 -18.47 6.84
CA LEU A 51 -9.96 -19.05 7.25
C LEU A 51 -8.93 -18.97 6.11
N LEU A 52 -9.33 -19.33 4.88
CA LEU A 52 -8.49 -19.29 3.69
C LEU A 52 -7.93 -17.88 3.44
N LEU A 53 -8.79 -16.87 3.40
CA LEU A 53 -8.39 -15.50 3.15
C LEU A 53 -7.62 -14.87 4.32
N GLY A 54 -8.05 -15.16 5.57
CA GLY A 54 -7.40 -14.68 6.78
C GLY A 54 -5.97 -15.22 6.94
N ALA A 55 -5.80 -16.54 6.88
CA ALA A 55 -4.49 -17.18 7.00
C ALA A 55 -3.55 -16.78 5.85
N SER A 56 -4.09 -16.68 4.62
CA SER A 56 -3.32 -16.20 3.46
C SER A 56 -2.91 -14.74 3.62
N GLY A 57 -3.76 -13.90 4.22
CA GLY A 57 -3.44 -12.52 4.56
C GLY A 57 -2.26 -12.43 5.53
N VAL A 58 -2.24 -13.28 6.56
CA VAL A 58 -1.12 -13.39 7.51
C VAL A 58 0.17 -13.82 6.81
N ALA A 59 0.10 -14.86 5.96
CA ALA A 59 1.27 -15.29 5.17
C ALA A 59 1.80 -14.16 4.27
N GLY A 60 0.91 -13.34 3.70
CA GLY A 60 1.25 -12.18 2.90
C GLY A 60 2.10 -11.15 3.63
N ILE A 61 1.98 -11.02 4.96
CA ILE A 61 2.77 -10.06 5.76
C ILE A 61 4.27 -10.30 5.55
N ALA A 62 4.69 -11.56 5.45
CA ALA A 62 6.10 -11.93 5.24
C ALA A 62 6.63 -11.53 3.84
N GLY A 63 5.76 -11.32 2.85
CA GLY A 63 6.16 -11.02 1.47
C GLY A 63 6.95 -9.73 1.33
N SER A 64 6.57 -8.68 2.04
CA SER A 64 7.25 -7.38 1.98
C SER A 64 8.68 -7.42 2.53
N PRO A 65 8.96 -7.91 3.76
CA PRO A 65 10.32 -7.98 4.28
C PRO A 65 11.20 -8.98 3.50
N LEU A 66 10.63 -10.10 3.04
CA LEU A 66 11.34 -11.06 2.21
C LEU A 66 11.80 -10.40 0.89
N ALA A 67 10.92 -9.69 0.21
CA ALA A 67 11.25 -8.96 -1.02
C ALA A 67 12.33 -7.89 -0.78
N GLY A 68 12.24 -7.13 0.33
CA GLY A 68 13.22 -6.14 0.71
C GLY A 68 14.60 -6.76 0.95
N HIS A 69 14.66 -7.85 1.70
CA HIS A 69 15.92 -8.57 1.96
C HIS A 69 16.54 -9.15 0.68
N LEU A 70 15.73 -9.73 -0.19
CA LEU A 70 16.21 -10.25 -1.48
C LEU A 70 16.70 -9.13 -2.39
N ALA A 71 16.05 -7.94 -2.36
CA ALA A 71 16.41 -6.80 -3.20
C ALA A 71 17.73 -6.12 -2.80
N ASP A 72 18.26 -6.40 -1.60
CA ASP A 72 19.61 -6.01 -1.21
C ASP A 72 20.69 -6.88 -1.88
N ARG A 73 20.33 -8.11 -2.30
CA ARG A 73 21.25 -9.09 -2.89
C ARG A 73 21.08 -9.27 -4.40
N PHE A 74 19.86 -9.14 -4.90
CA PHE A 74 19.50 -9.41 -6.29
C PHE A 74 18.91 -8.18 -6.96
N PRO A 75 18.99 -8.08 -8.31
CA PRO A 75 18.36 -6.99 -9.06
C PRO A 75 16.85 -6.95 -8.84
N VAL A 76 16.30 -5.76 -8.52
CA VAL A 76 14.85 -5.57 -8.27
C VAL A 76 14.02 -6.00 -9.47
N ARG A 77 14.50 -5.73 -10.69
CA ARG A 77 13.85 -6.14 -11.93
C ARG A 77 13.63 -7.66 -12.00
N SER A 78 14.66 -8.46 -11.72
CA SER A 78 14.56 -9.92 -11.76
C SER A 78 13.64 -10.48 -10.70
N LEU A 79 13.70 -9.91 -9.49
CA LEU A 79 12.80 -10.28 -8.39
C LEU A 79 11.33 -9.95 -8.70
N LEU A 80 11.08 -8.79 -9.32
CA LEU A 80 9.73 -8.37 -9.69
C LEU A 80 9.13 -9.28 -10.78
N ILE A 81 9.94 -9.65 -11.79
CA ILE A 81 9.55 -10.65 -12.80
C ILE A 81 9.22 -11.98 -12.10
N GLY A 82 10.09 -12.45 -11.20
CA GLY A 82 9.86 -13.67 -10.42
C GLY A 82 8.58 -13.62 -9.60
N ALA A 83 8.26 -12.50 -8.97
CA ALA A 83 7.03 -12.31 -8.20
C ALA A 83 5.77 -12.39 -9.09
N HIS A 84 5.80 -11.78 -10.29
CA HIS A 84 4.69 -11.89 -11.25
C HIS A 84 4.53 -13.32 -11.78
N LEU A 85 5.62 -14.00 -12.11
CA LEU A 85 5.58 -15.40 -12.56
C LEU A 85 5.10 -16.35 -11.46
N LEU A 86 5.51 -16.13 -10.20
CA LEU A 86 5.00 -16.87 -9.06
C LEU A 86 3.49 -16.75 -8.95
N ARG A 87 2.95 -15.52 -9.04
CA ARG A 87 1.51 -15.26 -8.99
C ARG A 87 0.78 -15.86 -10.20
N LEU A 88 1.37 -15.82 -11.39
CA LEU A 88 0.85 -16.51 -12.57
C LEU A 88 0.68 -18.01 -12.31
N VAL A 89 1.73 -18.68 -11.84
CA VAL A 89 1.70 -20.13 -11.57
C VAL A 89 0.67 -20.46 -10.50
N THR A 90 0.64 -19.71 -9.39
CA THR A 90 -0.33 -19.97 -8.31
C THR A 90 -1.78 -19.75 -8.76
N LEU A 91 -2.08 -18.77 -9.62
CA LEU A 91 -3.42 -18.59 -10.18
C LEU A 91 -3.81 -19.73 -11.14
N CYS A 92 -2.86 -20.22 -11.95
CA CYS A 92 -3.13 -21.39 -12.77
C CYS A 92 -3.39 -22.65 -11.93
N LEU A 93 -2.69 -22.81 -10.80
CA LEU A 93 -2.94 -23.90 -9.87
C LEU A 93 -4.32 -23.82 -9.22
N LEU A 94 -4.88 -22.64 -8.99
CA LEU A 94 -6.24 -22.47 -8.46
C LEU A 94 -7.33 -23.09 -9.37
N LEU A 95 -7.05 -23.25 -10.67
CA LEU A 95 -8.00 -23.84 -11.61
C LEU A 95 -8.13 -25.38 -11.47
N VAL A 96 -7.12 -26.02 -10.89
CA VAL A 96 -7.04 -27.49 -10.79
C VAL A 96 -7.05 -28.00 -9.35
N VAL A 97 -6.69 -27.15 -8.38
CA VAL A 97 -6.63 -27.54 -6.95
C VAL A 97 -8.02 -27.36 -6.33
N THR A 98 -8.53 -28.42 -5.71
CA THR A 98 -9.80 -28.42 -4.97
C THR A 98 -9.64 -28.80 -3.49
N ASP A 99 -8.52 -29.40 -3.12
CA ASP A 99 -8.22 -29.74 -1.72
C ASP A 99 -7.98 -28.46 -0.91
N PHE A 100 -8.59 -28.35 0.27
CA PHE A 100 -8.56 -27.16 1.10
C PHE A 100 -7.15 -26.80 1.58
N ALA A 101 -6.34 -27.78 1.98
CA ALA A 101 -4.98 -27.53 2.49
C ALA A 101 -4.07 -27.02 1.36
N LEU A 102 -4.18 -27.60 0.17
CA LEU A 102 -3.45 -27.14 -1.01
C LEU A 102 -3.94 -25.76 -1.46
N LEU A 103 -5.26 -25.49 -1.43
CA LEU A 103 -5.79 -24.15 -1.71
C LEU A 103 -5.23 -23.12 -0.75
N LEU A 104 -5.17 -23.44 0.54
CA LEU A 104 -4.60 -22.56 1.56
C LEU A 104 -3.14 -22.21 1.22
N CYS A 105 -2.32 -23.20 0.87
CA CYS A 105 -0.93 -23.00 0.47
C CYS A 105 -0.83 -22.13 -0.80
N VAL A 106 -1.63 -22.42 -1.83
CA VAL A 106 -1.61 -21.70 -3.11
C VAL A 106 -2.01 -20.25 -2.91
N VAL A 107 -3.09 -19.99 -2.16
CA VAL A 107 -3.56 -18.61 -1.91
C VAL A 107 -2.58 -17.86 -1.00
N ALA A 108 -1.99 -18.52 0.01
CA ALA A 108 -0.96 -17.94 0.86
C ALA A 108 0.28 -17.48 0.05
N VAL A 109 0.77 -18.33 -0.86
CA VAL A 109 1.90 -18.00 -1.75
C VAL A 109 1.53 -16.88 -2.73
N THR A 110 0.28 -16.86 -3.22
CA THR A 110 -0.22 -15.77 -4.08
C THR A 110 -0.19 -14.43 -3.34
N HIS A 111 -0.68 -14.39 -2.09
CA HIS A 111 -0.68 -13.17 -1.27
C HIS A 111 0.74 -12.74 -0.90
N LEU A 112 1.65 -13.68 -0.61
CA LEU A 112 3.06 -13.40 -0.39
C LEU A 112 3.68 -12.75 -1.64
N GLY A 113 3.44 -13.31 -2.83
CA GLY A 113 3.88 -12.76 -4.11
C GLY A 113 3.31 -11.37 -4.39
N ASP A 114 2.03 -11.11 -4.06
CA ASP A 114 1.40 -9.80 -4.21
C ASP A 114 2.10 -8.73 -3.35
N ARG A 115 2.40 -9.05 -2.09
CA ARG A 115 3.10 -8.13 -1.18
C ARG A 115 4.54 -7.92 -1.59
N ALA A 116 5.21 -8.98 -2.04
CA ALA A 116 6.56 -8.89 -2.59
C ALA A 116 6.60 -7.98 -3.82
N ALA A 117 5.70 -8.18 -4.78
CA ALA A 117 5.62 -7.35 -5.99
C ALA A 117 5.41 -5.87 -5.66
N LYS A 118 4.50 -5.53 -4.74
CA LYS A 118 4.26 -4.14 -4.30
C LYS A 118 5.50 -3.48 -3.71
N THR A 119 6.26 -4.20 -2.88
CA THR A 119 7.50 -3.69 -2.31
C THR A 119 8.57 -3.47 -3.38
N LEU A 120 8.68 -4.40 -4.34
CA LEU A 120 9.64 -4.30 -5.43
C LEU A 120 9.29 -3.19 -6.43
N GLU A 121 8.00 -2.99 -6.76
CA GLU A 121 7.51 -1.83 -7.54
C GLU A 121 7.92 -0.51 -6.89
N MET A 122 7.75 -0.42 -5.57
CA MET A 122 8.10 0.71 -4.75
C MET A 122 9.61 0.98 -4.75
N LEU A 123 10.43 -0.07 -4.62
CA LEU A 123 11.90 0.04 -4.72
C LEU A 123 12.34 0.48 -6.12
N PHE A 124 11.75 -0.08 -7.16
CA PHE A 124 12.04 0.31 -8.54
C PHE A 124 11.72 1.78 -8.76
N ALA A 125 10.55 2.24 -8.29
CA ALA A 125 10.14 3.63 -8.36
C ALA A 125 11.16 4.59 -7.73
N THR A 126 11.68 4.22 -6.55
CA THR A 126 12.70 5.02 -5.84
C THR A 126 14.00 5.12 -6.63
N ARG A 127 14.41 4.02 -7.31
CA ARG A 127 15.64 3.99 -8.11
C ARG A 127 15.53 4.80 -9.41
N VAL A 128 14.35 4.77 -10.06
CA VAL A 128 14.15 5.40 -11.38
C VAL A 128 13.76 6.87 -11.29
N ALA A 129 12.93 7.25 -10.31
CA ALA A 129 12.40 8.62 -10.19
C ALA A 129 13.31 9.59 -9.45
N GLY A 130 14.28 9.10 -8.66
CA GLY A 130 15.23 9.93 -7.91
C GLY A 130 14.56 10.98 -7.03
N GLU A 131 14.95 12.25 -7.19
CA GLU A 131 14.37 13.36 -6.40
C GLU A 131 12.88 13.62 -6.69
N ARG A 132 12.39 13.27 -7.89
CA ARG A 132 10.99 13.42 -8.27
C ARG A 132 10.13 12.21 -7.91
N ARG A 133 10.55 11.42 -6.91
CA ARG A 133 9.86 10.21 -6.46
C ARG A 133 8.41 10.46 -6.03
N ALA A 134 8.12 11.61 -5.40
CA ALA A 134 6.76 11.98 -4.98
C ALA A 134 5.80 12.10 -6.19
N THR A 135 6.24 12.72 -7.28
CA THR A 135 5.45 12.82 -8.52
C THR A 135 5.23 11.45 -9.16
N TYR A 136 6.28 10.60 -9.20
CA TYR A 136 6.13 9.24 -9.73
C TYR A 136 5.15 8.43 -8.88
N GLN A 137 5.24 8.52 -7.55
CA GLN A 137 4.35 7.83 -6.63
C GLN A 137 2.89 8.24 -6.82
N ALA A 138 2.63 9.53 -7.06
CA ALA A 138 1.30 10.01 -7.36
C ALA A 138 0.73 9.42 -8.67
N LEU A 139 1.56 9.34 -9.72
CA LEU A 139 1.19 8.71 -10.99
C LEU A 139 0.96 7.20 -10.80
N SER A 140 1.82 6.52 -10.05
CA SER A 140 1.72 5.12 -9.68
C SER A 140 0.39 4.84 -8.96
N ARG A 141 0.03 5.66 -7.97
CA ARG A 141 -1.24 5.53 -7.25
C ARG A 141 -2.46 5.71 -8.17
N SER A 142 -2.43 6.75 -9.02
CA SER A 142 -3.52 6.97 -9.99
C SER A 142 -3.65 5.81 -10.98
N SER A 143 -2.52 5.29 -11.47
CA SER A 143 -2.48 4.12 -12.37
C SER A 143 -3.03 2.86 -11.68
N ALA A 144 -2.64 2.63 -10.42
CA ALA A 144 -3.11 1.49 -9.64
C ALA A 144 -4.62 1.53 -9.40
N ASN A 145 -5.16 2.69 -9.00
CA ASN A 145 -6.59 2.86 -8.75
C ASN A 145 -7.40 2.72 -10.04
N ALA A 146 -6.93 3.31 -11.16
CA ALA A 146 -7.57 3.15 -12.46
C ALA A 146 -7.59 1.68 -12.91
N GLY A 147 -6.45 0.98 -12.76
CA GLY A 147 -6.37 -0.46 -13.07
C GLY A 147 -7.35 -1.27 -12.22
N TYR A 148 -7.35 -1.05 -10.92
CA TYR A 148 -8.24 -1.78 -10.00
C TYR A 148 -9.73 -1.57 -10.34
N ALA A 149 -10.13 -0.33 -10.63
CA ALA A 149 -11.51 0.01 -11.01
C ALA A 149 -11.90 -0.64 -12.35
N LEU A 150 -11.01 -0.63 -13.35
CA LEU A 150 -11.22 -1.31 -14.63
C LEU A 150 -11.39 -2.82 -14.43
N GLY A 151 -10.55 -3.43 -13.60
CA GLY A 151 -10.64 -4.85 -13.29
C GLY A 151 -11.93 -5.23 -12.58
N ALA A 152 -12.36 -4.46 -11.58
CA ALA A 152 -13.62 -4.68 -10.89
C ALA A 152 -14.83 -4.54 -11.85
N GLY A 153 -14.78 -3.58 -12.77
CA GLY A 153 -15.81 -3.44 -13.82
C GLY A 153 -15.88 -4.63 -14.76
N LEU A 154 -14.72 -5.14 -15.21
CA LEU A 154 -14.65 -6.36 -16.02
C LEU A 154 -15.17 -7.60 -15.25
N ALA A 155 -14.83 -7.69 -13.96
CA ALA A 155 -15.37 -8.76 -13.10
C ALA A 155 -16.89 -8.71 -13.01
N ALA A 156 -17.50 -7.54 -12.88
CA ALA A 156 -18.95 -7.39 -12.81
C ALA A 156 -19.65 -7.99 -14.03
N ILE A 157 -19.08 -7.82 -15.24
CA ILE A 157 -19.60 -8.44 -16.49
C ILE A 157 -19.49 -9.96 -16.42
N GLY A 158 -18.34 -10.51 -16.02
CA GLY A 158 -18.14 -11.95 -15.90
C GLY A 158 -19.01 -12.58 -14.81
N LEU A 159 -19.22 -11.90 -13.69
CA LEU A 159 -20.07 -12.35 -12.59
C LEU A 159 -21.56 -12.34 -12.96
N ALA A 160 -22.01 -11.40 -13.82
CA ALA A 160 -23.38 -11.37 -14.35
C ALA A 160 -23.71 -12.63 -15.18
N VAL A 161 -22.71 -13.27 -15.79
CA VAL A 161 -22.88 -14.55 -16.51
C VAL A 161 -23.06 -15.70 -15.54
N GLY A 162 -22.42 -15.69 -14.36
CA GLY A 162 -22.63 -16.62 -13.24
C GLY A 162 -22.22 -18.07 -13.48
N THR A 163 -21.57 -18.39 -14.60
CA THR A 163 -21.17 -19.77 -14.94
C THR A 163 -19.76 -20.08 -14.42
N ARG A 164 -19.48 -21.38 -14.16
CA ARG A 164 -18.13 -21.84 -13.79
C ARG A 164 -17.07 -21.42 -14.83
N GLY A 165 -17.43 -21.47 -16.12
CA GLY A 165 -16.54 -21.02 -17.19
C GLY A 165 -16.20 -19.53 -17.09
N ALA A 166 -17.17 -18.68 -16.72
CA ALA A 166 -16.93 -17.25 -16.53
C ALA A 166 -15.91 -16.98 -15.41
N TYR A 167 -16.00 -17.69 -14.27
CA TYR A 167 -15.00 -17.58 -13.20
C TYR A 167 -13.60 -18.02 -13.66
N HIS A 168 -13.49 -19.11 -14.43
CA HIS A 168 -12.20 -19.55 -14.98
C HIS A 168 -11.61 -18.50 -15.94
N VAL A 169 -12.44 -17.87 -16.78
CA VAL A 169 -12.01 -16.77 -17.66
C VAL A 169 -11.50 -15.59 -16.85
N LEU A 170 -12.16 -15.22 -15.74
CA LEU A 170 -11.70 -14.13 -14.87
C LEU A 170 -10.34 -14.45 -14.22
N ILE A 171 -10.14 -15.68 -13.77
CA ILE A 171 -8.85 -16.14 -13.20
C ILE A 171 -7.76 -16.10 -14.28
N LEU A 172 -8.04 -16.61 -15.48
CA LEU A 172 -7.08 -16.61 -16.59
C LEU A 172 -6.77 -15.19 -17.06
N ALA A 173 -7.74 -14.28 -17.09
CA ALA A 173 -7.51 -12.87 -17.40
C ALA A 173 -6.56 -12.20 -16.38
N ASN A 174 -6.73 -12.50 -15.08
CA ASN A 174 -5.81 -12.06 -14.05
C ASN A 174 -4.41 -12.69 -14.22
N ALA A 175 -4.35 -14.00 -14.48
CA ALA A 175 -3.08 -14.69 -14.74
C ALA A 175 -2.34 -14.09 -15.95
N LEU A 176 -3.06 -13.81 -17.04
CA LEU A 176 -2.51 -13.14 -18.22
C LEU A 176 -1.98 -11.74 -17.90
N SER A 177 -2.66 -10.99 -17.03
CA SER A 177 -2.18 -9.67 -16.60
C SER A 177 -0.79 -9.74 -15.97
N PHE A 178 -0.50 -10.78 -15.18
CA PHE A 178 0.83 -10.99 -14.58
C PHE A 178 1.88 -11.35 -15.62
N LEU A 179 1.52 -12.15 -16.62
CA LEU A 179 2.43 -12.50 -17.71
C LEU A 179 2.82 -11.23 -18.52
N VAL A 180 1.82 -10.41 -18.85
CA VAL A 180 2.05 -9.15 -19.57
C VAL A 180 2.84 -8.16 -18.73
N ALA A 181 2.53 -8.05 -17.42
CA ALA A 181 3.29 -7.21 -16.50
C ALA A 181 4.77 -7.67 -16.42
N ALA A 182 5.03 -8.97 -16.28
CA ALA A 182 6.38 -9.53 -16.30
C ALA A 182 7.12 -9.21 -17.60
N ALA A 183 6.47 -9.36 -18.76
CA ALA A 183 7.02 -9.04 -20.06
C ALA A 183 7.34 -7.54 -20.22
N LEU A 184 6.49 -6.66 -19.69
CA LEU A 184 6.75 -5.22 -19.67
C LEU A 184 7.93 -4.88 -18.75
N VAL A 185 7.99 -5.44 -17.55
CA VAL A 185 9.11 -5.26 -16.62
C VAL A 185 10.41 -5.76 -17.26
N TRP A 186 10.38 -6.84 -18.00
CA TRP A 186 11.55 -7.35 -18.72
C TRP A 186 12.10 -6.37 -19.76
N ARG A 187 11.26 -5.50 -20.34
CA ARG A 187 11.67 -4.44 -21.29
C ARG A 187 12.27 -3.21 -20.62
N THR A 188 12.21 -3.09 -19.28
CA THR A 188 12.82 -1.98 -18.54
C THR A 188 14.30 -2.22 -18.32
N ARG A 189 15.06 -1.14 -18.12
CA ARG A 189 16.47 -1.19 -17.75
C ARG A 189 16.61 -0.76 -16.30
N GLU A 190 17.19 -1.60 -15.48
CA GLU A 190 17.53 -1.23 -14.13
C GLU A 190 18.84 -0.44 -14.12
N PRO A 191 18.88 0.77 -13.51
CA PRO A 191 20.14 1.50 -13.36
C PRO A 191 21.16 0.64 -12.61
N ARG A 192 22.38 0.50 -13.15
CA ARG A 192 23.48 -0.24 -12.53
C ARG A 192 23.99 0.52 -11.30
N GLY A 193 23.40 0.30 -10.14
CA GLY A 193 23.81 0.90 -8.88
C GLY A 193 23.30 0.07 -7.72
N ARG A 194 24.16 -0.76 -7.14
CA ARG A 194 23.91 -1.37 -5.83
C ARG A 194 23.84 -0.23 -4.81
N GLY A 195 22.67 0.06 -4.29
CA GLY A 195 22.51 0.88 -3.08
C GLY A 195 22.52 2.40 -3.21
N LEU A 196 22.69 3.00 -4.37
CA LEU A 196 22.90 4.45 -4.46
C LEU A 196 21.80 5.16 -5.26
N VAL A 197 20.95 5.89 -4.56
CA VAL A 197 20.52 7.19 -5.06
C VAL A 197 21.71 8.12 -4.83
N ALA A 198 22.56 8.31 -5.84
CA ALA A 198 23.63 9.27 -5.77
C ALA A 198 23.01 10.66 -5.62
N ALA A 199 23.24 11.32 -4.49
CA ALA A 199 23.21 12.77 -4.46
C ALA A 199 24.35 13.27 -5.34
N PRO A 200 24.17 14.31 -6.18
CA PRO A 200 25.28 14.94 -6.85
C PRO A 200 26.20 15.54 -5.79
N SER A 201 27.37 14.97 -5.62
CA SER A 201 28.45 15.59 -4.85
C SER A 201 29.13 16.64 -5.73
N PRO A 202 29.16 17.91 -5.34
CA PRO A 202 30.11 18.85 -5.87
C PRO A 202 31.32 18.89 -4.94
N VAL A 203 32.26 18.00 -5.10
CA VAL A 203 33.64 18.21 -4.57
C VAL A 203 34.62 17.60 -5.57
N PRO A 204 35.61 18.35 -6.05
CA PRO A 204 36.64 17.87 -6.96
C PRO A 204 37.57 16.87 -6.27
N ASP A 205 37.98 15.87 -7.03
CA ASP A 205 39.05 14.94 -6.72
C ASP A 205 40.28 15.61 -6.13
N THR A 206 40.59 15.30 -4.89
CA THR A 206 41.96 15.28 -4.42
C THR A 206 42.24 13.90 -3.87
N GLY A 207 43.13 13.19 -4.59
CA GLY A 207 43.44 11.80 -4.39
C GLY A 207 43.90 11.44 -2.99
N ALA A 208 43.32 10.42 -2.47
CA ALA A 208 43.92 9.39 -1.63
C ALA A 208 42.94 8.22 -1.57
N ALA A 209 43.15 7.22 -2.41
CA ALA A 209 42.51 5.93 -2.27
C ALA A 209 43.07 5.26 -0.99
N THR A 210 42.31 5.31 0.09
CA THR A 210 42.46 4.36 1.18
C THR A 210 41.40 3.30 0.98
N ASP A 211 41.84 2.13 0.55
CA ASP A 211 41.11 0.85 0.58
C ASP A 211 40.79 0.49 2.05
N ALA A 212 39.77 1.13 2.59
CA ALA A 212 39.12 0.65 3.79
C ALA A 212 38.00 -0.30 3.35
N PRO A 213 38.01 -1.59 3.76
CA PRO A 213 36.91 -2.51 3.47
C PRO A 213 35.63 -1.89 4.01
N ALA A 214 34.64 -1.73 3.14
CA ALA A 214 33.29 -1.29 3.54
C ALA A 214 32.84 -2.16 4.70
N PRO A 215 32.34 -1.60 5.83
CA PRO A 215 31.91 -2.39 6.96
C PRO A 215 30.79 -3.32 6.48
N ALA A 216 31.10 -4.61 6.37
CA ALA A 216 30.18 -5.70 6.06
C ALA A 216 29.26 -5.95 7.26
N GLY A 217 28.35 -5.02 7.53
CA GLY A 217 27.41 -5.07 8.63
C GLY A 217 26.27 -4.09 8.39
N GLY A 218 25.52 -4.26 7.28
CA GLY A 218 24.31 -3.49 7.07
C GLY A 218 23.40 -3.60 8.28
N ARG A 219 23.08 -2.47 8.93
CA ARG A 219 22.20 -2.42 10.10
C ARG A 219 20.89 -3.12 9.75
N SER A 220 20.61 -4.27 10.39
CA SER A 220 19.36 -4.99 10.20
C SER A 220 18.18 -4.13 10.66
N PRO A 221 17.11 -3.96 9.85
CA PRO A 221 15.93 -3.21 10.24
C PRO A 221 15.27 -3.78 11.51
N TRP A 222 15.41 -5.07 11.77
CA TRP A 222 14.88 -5.77 12.95
C TRP A 222 15.60 -5.39 14.26
N ARG A 223 16.81 -4.87 14.18
CA ARG A 223 17.58 -4.37 15.35
C ARG A 223 17.45 -2.86 15.54
N ASP A 224 16.92 -2.14 14.55
CA ASP A 224 16.67 -0.70 14.64
C ASP A 224 15.31 -0.44 15.31
N ARG A 225 15.34 -0.37 16.65
CA ARG A 225 14.13 -0.11 17.47
C ARG A 225 13.40 1.18 17.06
N GLY A 226 14.16 2.19 16.63
CA GLY A 226 13.57 3.44 16.16
C GLY A 226 12.77 3.25 14.87
N TYR A 227 13.31 2.51 13.90
CA TYR A 227 12.58 2.25 12.67
C TYR A 227 11.38 1.31 12.89
N LEU A 228 11.52 0.28 13.72
CA LEU A 228 10.41 -0.60 14.09
C LEU A 228 9.29 0.17 14.79
N ARG A 229 9.62 1.15 15.66
CA ARG A 229 8.62 2.02 16.28
C ARG A 229 7.89 2.87 15.25
N PHE A 230 8.60 3.41 14.23
CA PHE A 230 7.97 4.09 13.11
C PHE A 230 6.99 3.17 12.38
N VAL A 231 7.41 1.94 12.02
CA VAL A 231 6.56 0.96 11.33
C VAL A 231 5.33 0.59 12.15
N LEU A 232 5.49 0.39 13.46
CA LEU A 232 4.39 0.08 14.37
C LEU A 232 3.37 1.22 14.42
N LEU A 233 3.83 2.47 14.51
CA LEU A 233 2.99 3.66 14.50
C LEU A 233 2.32 3.89 13.12
N ASP A 234 2.91 3.36 12.04
CA ASP A 234 2.35 3.48 10.69
C ASP A 234 1.19 2.49 10.43
N ILE A 235 1.05 1.43 11.22
CA ILE A 235 -0.07 0.47 11.09
C ILE A 235 -1.43 1.17 11.17
N PRO A 236 -1.76 1.92 12.23
CA PRO A 236 -3.03 2.62 12.33
C PRO A 236 -3.18 3.76 11.31
N MET A 237 -2.08 4.26 10.75
CA MET A 237 -2.13 5.27 9.67
C MET A 237 -2.56 4.67 8.32
N ASN A 238 -2.88 3.40 8.22
CA ASN A 238 -3.41 2.75 7.02
C ASN A 238 -4.90 2.37 7.15
N LEU A 239 -5.60 2.78 8.21
CA LEU A 239 -7.00 2.40 8.47
C LEU A 239 -8.00 3.02 7.50
N ASP A 240 -7.65 4.09 6.79
CA ASP A 240 -8.44 4.72 5.74
C ASP A 240 -8.98 3.71 4.71
N ASP A 241 -8.15 2.76 4.27
CA ASP A 241 -8.54 1.70 3.33
C ASP A 241 -9.72 0.86 3.89
N SER A 242 -9.65 0.46 5.18
CA SER A 242 -10.72 -0.34 5.80
C SER A 242 -11.94 0.48 6.16
N ILE A 243 -11.76 1.75 6.58
CA ILE A 243 -12.87 2.66 6.87
C ILE A 243 -13.71 2.88 5.61
N LEU A 244 -13.05 3.19 4.49
CA LEU A 244 -13.73 3.49 3.23
C LEU A 244 -14.34 2.23 2.59
N GLY A 245 -13.58 1.13 2.56
CA GLY A 245 -13.97 -0.09 1.85
C GLY A 245 -14.95 -1.00 2.62
N ILE A 246 -14.94 -0.94 3.93
CA ILE A 246 -15.74 -1.82 4.80
C ILE A 246 -16.56 -1.02 5.79
N GLY A 247 -15.93 -0.09 6.50
CA GLY A 247 -16.54 0.64 7.59
C GLY A 247 -17.76 1.45 7.16
N ILE A 248 -17.60 2.34 6.18
CA ILE A 248 -18.70 3.21 5.71
C ILE A 248 -19.84 2.40 5.09
N PRO A 249 -19.61 1.45 4.15
CA PRO A 249 -20.69 0.64 3.60
C PRO A 249 -21.45 -0.18 4.64
N LEU A 250 -20.73 -0.83 5.55
CA LEU A 250 -21.36 -1.65 6.58
C LEU A 250 -22.12 -0.81 7.61
N TRP A 251 -21.59 0.38 7.97
CA TRP A 251 -22.27 1.32 8.86
C TRP A 251 -23.55 1.86 8.26
N LEU A 252 -23.53 2.19 6.96
CA LEU A 252 -24.71 2.60 6.21
C LEU A 252 -25.81 1.54 6.35
N VAL A 253 -25.50 0.28 6.04
CA VAL A 253 -26.50 -0.82 6.01
C VAL A 253 -27.00 -1.18 7.41
N SER A 254 -26.13 -1.14 8.42
CA SER A 254 -26.44 -1.69 9.75
C SER A 254 -26.98 -0.66 10.75
N ARG A 255 -26.68 0.63 10.58
CA ARG A 255 -26.89 1.62 11.64
C ARG A 255 -27.47 2.98 11.17
N THR A 256 -27.73 3.15 9.89
CA THR A 256 -28.27 4.43 9.37
C THR A 256 -29.54 4.22 8.56
N SER A 257 -30.29 5.32 8.38
CA SER A 257 -31.48 5.35 7.54
C SER A 257 -31.18 5.77 6.09
N ALA A 258 -29.90 5.89 5.71
CA ALA A 258 -29.50 6.26 4.36
C ALA A 258 -29.82 5.14 3.35
N PRO A 259 -30.17 5.46 2.09
CA PRO A 259 -30.47 4.46 1.07
C PRO A 259 -29.20 3.69 0.67
N HIS A 260 -29.35 2.37 0.46
CA HIS A 260 -28.23 1.47 0.14
C HIS A 260 -27.58 1.76 -1.21
N GLU A 261 -28.31 2.42 -2.10
CA GLU A 261 -27.86 2.86 -3.43
C GLU A 261 -26.69 3.86 -3.37
N LEU A 262 -26.39 4.42 -2.20
CA LEU A 262 -25.20 5.29 -1.99
C LEU A 262 -23.89 4.53 -1.95
N ILE A 263 -23.88 3.22 -1.73
CA ILE A 263 -22.63 2.43 -1.60
C ILE A 263 -21.67 2.61 -2.80
N PRO A 264 -22.13 2.51 -4.06
CA PRO A 264 -21.27 2.78 -5.22
C PRO A 264 -20.71 4.21 -5.26
N ALA A 265 -21.46 5.19 -4.73
CA ALA A 265 -21.02 6.58 -4.72
C ALA A 265 -19.74 6.79 -3.91
N PHE A 266 -19.52 6.03 -2.83
CA PHE A 266 -18.28 6.12 -2.04
C PHE A 266 -17.04 5.76 -2.87
N LEU A 267 -17.12 4.71 -3.70
CA LEU A 267 -16.04 4.32 -4.61
C LEU A 267 -15.81 5.37 -5.70
N VAL A 268 -16.90 5.92 -6.26
CA VAL A 268 -16.81 6.99 -7.28
C VAL A 268 -16.14 8.24 -6.69
N ILE A 269 -16.55 8.67 -5.50
CA ILE A 269 -15.96 9.82 -4.79
C ILE A 269 -14.46 9.57 -4.59
N ASN A 270 -14.09 8.42 -4.05
CA ASN A 270 -12.69 8.06 -3.84
C ASN A 270 -11.90 8.13 -5.15
N THR A 271 -12.37 7.45 -6.19
CA THR A 271 -11.67 7.38 -7.48
C THR A 271 -11.49 8.77 -8.09
N VAL A 272 -12.55 9.58 -8.13
CA VAL A 272 -12.50 10.93 -8.70
C VAL A 272 -11.55 11.84 -7.90
N LEU A 273 -11.66 11.86 -6.56
CA LEU A 273 -10.83 12.71 -5.73
C LEU A 273 -9.37 12.30 -5.79
N VAL A 274 -9.07 11.00 -5.78
CA VAL A 274 -7.69 10.50 -5.93
C VAL A 274 -7.12 10.93 -7.28
N VAL A 275 -7.84 10.72 -8.39
CA VAL A 275 -7.36 11.11 -9.73
C VAL A 275 -7.10 12.61 -9.84
N VAL A 276 -7.99 13.43 -9.28
CA VAL A 276 -7.92 14.91 -9.39
C VAL A 276 -6.90 15.53 -8.42
N LEU A 277 -6.86 15.04 -7.17
CA LEU A 277 -6.11 15.69 -6.09
C LEU A 277 -4.75 15.06 -5.81
N GLN A 278 -4.50 13.79 -6.15
CA GLN A 278 -3.26 13.09 -5.79
C GLN A 278 -2.01 13.86 -6.21
N LEU A 279 -1.96 14.36 -7.46
CA LEU A 279 -0.80 15.12 -7.96
C LEU A 279 -0.63 16.45 -7.24
N ARG A 280 -1.74 17.14 -6.89
CA ARG A 280 -1.71 18.42 -6.17
C ARG A 280 -1.22 18.24 -4.74
N VAL A 281 -1.68 17.19 -4.08
CA VAL A 281 -1.27 16.87 -2.70
C VAL A 281 0.21 16.47 -2.68
N SER A 282 0.64 15.60 -3.60
CA SER A 282 2.05 15.20 -3.72
C SER A 282 2.99 16.38 -4.01
N ALA A 283 2.54 17.38 -4.76
CA ALA A 283 3.34 18.58 -5.06
C ALA A 283 3.54 19.49 -3.83
N LYS A 284 2.66 19.42 -2.83
CA LYS A 284 2.77 20.21 -1.59
C LYS A 284 3.72 19.58 -0.57
N VAL A 285 3.87 18.24 -0.60
CA VAL A 285 4.75 17.50 0.32
C VAL A 285 6.05 17.16 -0.43
N ARG A 286 7.06 18.03 -0.29
CA ARG A 286 8.32 17.92 -1.03
C ARG A 286 9.46 17.32 -0.22
N ASP A 287 9.33 17.26 1.10
CA ASP A 287 10.35 16.83 2.02
C ASP A 287 9.77 16.03 3.20
N ALA A 288 10.64 15.43 3.98
CA ALA A 288 10.28 14.65 5.14
C ALA A 288 9.57 15.47 6.24
N ARG A 289 9.87 16.77 6.36
CA ARG A 289 9.18 17.66 7.32
C ARG A 289 7.75 17.93 6.88
N GLY A 290 7.52 18.19 5.60
CA GLY A 290 6.18 18.29 5.03
C GLY A 290 5.38 17.01 5.19
N ALA A 291 6.02 15.85 5.04
CA ALA A 291 5.41 14.54 5.27
C ALA A 291 4.92 14.37 6.72
N THR A 292 5.66 14.88 7.73
CA THR A 292 5.19 14.84 9.13
C THR A 292 3.96 15.74 9.36
N GLY A 293 3.83 16.81 8.61
CA GLY A 293 2.61 17.65 8.60
C GLY A 293 1.41 16.90 8.03
N ALA A 294 1.62 16.13 6.93
CA ALA A 294 0.59 15.31 6.34
C ALA A 294 0.12 14.17 7.28
N VAL A 295 1.01 13.61 8.11
CA VAL A 295 0.62 12.64 9.17
C VAL A 295 -0.36 13.27 10.16
N ALA A 296 -0.10 14.50 10.63
CA ALA A 296 -1.02 15.16 11.56
C ALA A 296 -2.38 15.47 10.91
N LEU A 297 -2.36 15.88 9.64
CA LEU A 297 -3.58 16.14 8.89
C LEU A 297 -4.38 14.86 8.62
N TYR A 298 -3.69 13.73 8.38
CA TYR A 298 -4.31 12.40 8.34
C TYR A 298 -5.10 12.10 9.62
N GLY A 299 -4.48 12.29 10.79
CA GLY A 299 -5.15 12.07 12.07
C GLY A 299 -6.38 12.96 12.25
N LEU A 300 -6.29 14.23 11.89
CA LEU A 300 -7.41 15.17 11.97
C LEU A 300 -8.56 14.78 11.01
N THR A 301 -8.27 14.48 9.76
CA THR A 301 -9.28 14.07 8.77
C THR A 301 -9.95 12.76 9.16
N THR A 302 -9.20 11.81 9.73
CA THR A 302 -9.76 10.55 10.25
C THR A 302 -10.65 10.78 11.45
N LEU A 303 -10.27 11.67 12.38
CA LEU A 303 -11.11 12.04 13.54
C LEU A 303 -12.44 12.66 13.08
N LEU A 304 -12.38 13.60 12.16
CA LEU A 304 -13.59 14.24 11.60
C LEU A 304 -14.45 13.22 10.84
N CYS A 305 -13.85 12.32 10.07
CA CYS A 305 -14.56 11.24 9.38
C CYS A 305 -15.31 10.36 10.39
N CYS A 306 -14.63 9.89 11.42
CA CYS A 306 -15.23 9.07 12.48
C CYS A 306 -16.32 9.83 13.24
N GLY A 307 -16.16 11.14 13.48
CA GLY A 307 -17.19 12.00 14.08
C GLY A 307 -18.46 12.08 13.23
N LEU A 308 -18.33 12.22 11.90
CA LEU A 308 -19.46 12.19 10.98
C LEU A 308 -20.15 10.83 10.95
N LEU A 309 -19.37 9.72 10.98
CA LEU A 309 -19.94 8.38 11.05
C LEU A 309 -20.73 8.16 12.35
N ALA A 310 -20.22 8.64 13.48
CA ALA A 310 -20.93 8.59 14.74
C ALA A 310 -22.24 9.41 14.69
N ALA A 311 -22.21 10.60 14.09
CA ALA A 311 -23.38 11.48 13.97
C ALA A 311 -24.42 10.97 12.96
N ALA A 312 -24.04 10.15 11.99
CA ALA A 312 -24.91 9.65 10.93
C ALA A 312 -26.08 8.77 11.43
N THR A 313 -26.02 8.28 12.68
CA THR A 313 -27.07 7.44 13.28
C THR A 313 -28.23 8.24 13.87
N GLY A 314 -28.05 9.53 14.15
CA GLY A 314 -29.03 10.36 14.87
C GLY A 314 -29.99 11.16 13.97
N GLY A 315 -29.85 11.08 12.64
CA GLY A 315 -30.60 11.90 11.69
C GLY A 315 -31.53 11.10 10.78
N GLY A 316 -32.44 11.80 10.07
CA GLY A 316 -33.23 11.21 8.98
C GLY A 316 -32.33 10.84 7.78
N ALA A 317 -32.93 10.17 6.77
CA ALA A 317 -32.21 9.63 5.61
C ALA A 317 -31.30 10.66 4.89
N TRP A 318 -31.75 11.91 4.76
CA TRP A 318 -30.97 12.99 4.14
C TRP A 318 -29.74 13.38 4.96
N ALA A 319 -29.89 13.55 6.28
CA ALA A 319 -28.77 13.89 7.15
C ALA A 319 -27.73 12.75 7.23
N ALA A 320 -28.19 11.51 7.33
CA ALA A 320 -27.35 10.33 7.29
C ALA A 320 -26.59 10.23 5.96
N SER A 321 -27.28 10.43 4.82
CA SER A 321 -26.65 10.42 3.49
C SER A 321 -25.58 11.49 3.36
N ALA A 322 -25.86 12.72 3.77
CA ALA A 322 -24.91 13.83 3.73
C ALA A 322 -23.68 13.56 4.61
N ALA A 323 -23.88 13.03 5.82
CA ALA A 323 -22.80 12.67 6.75
C ALA A 323 -21.91 11.55 6.18
N LEU A 324 -22.50 10.51 5.58
CA LEU A 324 -21.76 9.41 4.97
C LEU A 324 -20.97 9.83 3.73
N LEU A 325 -21.56 10.67 2.86
CA LEU A 325 -20.86 11.22 1.69
C LEU A 325 -19.68 12.11 2.13
N ALA A 326 -19.89 12.97 3.14
CA ALA A 326 -18.84 13.80 3.71
C ALA A 326 -17.75 12.93 4.38
N ALA A 327 -18.13 11.85 5.08
CA ALA A 327 -17.18 10.90 5.65
C ALA A 327 -16.35 10.21 4.58
N ALA A 328 -16.94 9.82 3.42
CA ALA A 328 -16.20 9.25 2.30
C ALA A 328 -15.19 10.24 1.69
N VAL A 329 -15.55 11.53 1.59
CA VAL A 329 -14.61 12.59 1.17
C VAL A 329 -13.45 12.72 2.15
N LEU A 330 -13.73 12.74 3.48
CA LEU A 330 -12.68 12.83 4.49
C LEU A 330 -11.80 11.59 4.57
N ALA A 331 -12.38 10.39 4.43
CA ALA A 331 -11.60 9.15 4.34
C ALA A 331 -10.66 9.16 3.12
N THR A 332 -11.14 9.64 1.97
CA THR A 332 -10.30 9.83 0.78
C THR A 332 -9.23 10.90 0.99
N ALA A 333 -9.53 12.00 1.69
CA ALA A 333 -8.54 13.00 2.05
C ALA A 333 -7.45 12.40 2.97
N ALA A 334 -7.84 11.57 3.96
CA ALA A 334 -6.91 10.84 4.80
C ALA A 334 -6.02 9.90 3.96
N GLU A 335 -6.59 9.14 3.02
CA GLU A 335 -5.85 8.30 2.09
C GLU A 335 -4.79 9.09 1.29
N LEU A 336 -5.15 10.26 0.77
CA LEU A 336 -4.23 11.14 0.06
C LEU A 336 -3.07 11.59 0.95
N MET A 337 -3.33 11.98 2.20
CA MET A 337 -2.30 12.40 3.15
C MET A 337 -1.37 11.23 3.49
N ARG A 338 -1.92 10.05 3.76
CA ARG A 338 -1.15 8.84 4.04
C ARG A 338 -0.25 8.44 2.87
N SER A 339 -0.80 8.45 1.65
CA SER A 339 -0.07 8.00 0.46
C SER A 339 1.23 8.79 0.22
N VAL A 340 1.26 10.04 0.66
CA VAL A 340 2.44 10.91 0.54
C VAL A 340 3.34 10.78 1.77
N SER A 341 2.77 10.74 2.99
CA SER A 341 3.55 10.77 4.24
C SER A 341 4.24 9.45 4.53
N SER A 342 3.54 8.30 4.47
CA SER A 342 4.11 7.00 4.81
C SER A 342 5.31 6.65 3.91
N TRP A 343 5.18 6.90 2.61
CA TRP A 343 6.27 6.68 1.67
C TRP A 343 7.49 7.55 1.94
N GLU A 344 7.28 8.86 2.00
CA GLU A 344 8.37 9.81 2.19
C GLU A 344 9.12 9.58 3.50
N LEU A 345 8.38 9.31 4.58
CA LEU A 345 8.98 8.99 5.88
C LEU A 345 9.70 7.65 5.87
N ALA A 346 9.12 6.60 5.26
CA ALA A 346 9.77 5.30 5.16
C ALA A 346 11.13 5.39 4.45
N VAL A 347 11.21 6.15 3.36
CA VAL A 347 12.46 6.36 2.60
C VAL A 347 13.44 7.25 3.35
N SER A 348 12.96 8.33 3.97
CA SER A 348 13.83 9.32 4.63
C SER A 348 14.42 8.80 5.94
N LEU A 349 13.68 7.96 6.66
CA LEU A 349 14.15 7.36 7.92
C LEU A 349 14.99 6.09 7.72
N ALA A 350 15.06 5.53 6.51
CA ALA A 350 15.84 4.34 6.19
C ALA A 350 17.29 4.70 5.87
N PRO A 351 18.29 3.96 6.41
CA PRO A 351 19.69 4.07 6.02
C PRO A 351 19.87 3.82 4.52
N ARG A 352 20.77 4.55 3.87
CA ARG A 352 20.98 4.45 2.42
C ARG A 352 21.49 3.08 1.99
N GLU A 353 22.34 2.44 2.82
CA GLU A 353 23.04 1.18 2.54
C GLU A 353 22.10 -0.03 2.57
N ALA A 354 21.05 0.01 3.42
CA ALA A 354 20.10 -1.11 3.62
C ALA A 354 18.65 -0.72 3.29
N ARG A 355 18.45 0.29 2.44
CA ARG A 355 17.12 0.90 2.17
C ARG A 355 16.08 -0.11 1.73
N ALA A 356 16.46 -1.12 0.93
CA ALA A 356 15.53 -2.12 0.44
C ALA A 356 14.93 -2.96 1.59
N SER A 357 15.77 -3.49 2.49
CA SER A 357 15.30 -4.23 3.68
C SER A 357 14.43 -3.37 4.58
N TYR A 358 14.79 -2.09 4.79
CA TYR A 358 14.00 -1.18 5.62
C TYR A 358 12.63 -0.89 4.99
N LEU A 359 12.55 -0.62 3.69
CA LEU A 359 11.28 -0.42 2.99
C LEU A 359 10.43 -1.70 2.94
N GLY A 360 11.06 -2.87 2.87
CA GLY A 360 10.39 -4.15 3.03
C GLY A 360 9.68 -4.27 4.37
N VAL A 361 10.36 -3.92 5.47
CA VAL A 361 9.76 -3.90 6.81
C VAL A 361 8.68 -2.83 6.94
N ALA A 362 8.85 -1.63 6.35
CA ALA A 362 7.81 -0.61 6.32
C ALA A 362 6.52 -1.10 5.63
N GLY A 363 6.66 -1.87 4.54
CA GLY A 363 5.53 -2.47 3.84
C GLY A 363 4.67 -3.42 4.68
N MET A 364 5.20 -3.94 5.79
CA MET A 364 4.44 -4.77 6.74
C MET A 364 3.30 -3.98 7.39
N ALA A 365 3.47 -2.67 7.65
CA ALA A 365 2.43 -1.85 8.28
C ALA A 365 1.11 -1.94 7.54
N GLN A 366 1.13 -1.76 6.21
CA GLN A 366 -0.06 -1.90 5.38
C GLN A 366 -0.59 -3.34 5.36
N SER A 367 0.29 -4.34 5.35
CA SER A 367 -0.10 -5.75 5.32
C SER A 367 -0.82 -6.17 6.60
N VAL A 368 -0.27 -5.77 7.76
CA VAL A 368 -0.89 -6.00 9.08
C VAL A 368 -2.25 -5.31 9.15
N GLN A 369 -2.33 -4.04 8.74
CA GLN A 369 -3.58 -3.30 8.76
C GLN A 369 -4.66 -3.95 7.87
N LYS A 370 -4.31 -4.41 6.66
CA LYS A 370 -5.28 -5.07 5.76
C LYS A 370 -5.83 -6.38 6.32
N THR A 371 -5.10 -7.03 7.20
CA THR A 371 -5.56 -8.24 7.90
C THR A 371 -6.33 -7.90 9.17
N ALA A 372 -5.82 -6.99 9.99
CA ALA A 372 -6.41 -6.64 11.28
C ALA A 372 -7.51 -5.56 11.20
N GLY A 373 -7.44 -4.65 10.21
CA GLY A 373 -8.37 -3.54 10.07
C GLY A 373 -9.84 -3.94 9.95
N PRO A 374 -10.20 -4.87 9.06
CA PRO A 374 -11.57 -5.39 8.98
C PRO A 374 -12.07 -5.95 10.31
N LEU A 375 -11.26 -6.77 10.99
CA LEU A 375 -11.61 -7.37 12.29
C LEU A 375 -11.80 -6.30 13.37
N LEU A 376 -10.93 -5.30 13.42
CA LEU A 376 -11.06 -4.17 14.34
C LEU A 376 -12.37 -3.42 14.10
N LEU A 377 -12.68 -3.11 12.85
CA LEU A 377 -13.90 -2.36 12.49
C LEU A 377 -15.16 -3.15 12.81
N THR A 378 -15.24 -4.41 12.37
CA THR A 378 -16.46 -5.23 12.54
C THR A 378 -16.62 -5.72 13.98
N GLY A 379 -15.55 -6.19 14.61
CA GLY A 379 -15.60 -6.82 15.93
C GLY A 379 -15.60 -5.83 17.08
N VAL A 380 -14.96 -4.67 16.95
CA VAL A 380 -14.80 -3.71 18.06
C VAL A 380 -15.57 -2.42 17.78
N VAL A 381 -15.29 -1.74 16.68
CA VAL A 381 -15.85 -0.41 16.40
C VAL A 381 -17.34 -0.47 16.18
N MET A 382 -17.81 -1.41 15.36
CA MET A 382 -19.24 -1.58 15.07
C MET A 382 -20.01 -2.07 16.29
N ALA A 383 -19.43 -2.96 17.09
CA ALA A 383 -20.05 -3.45 18.32
C ALA A 383 -20.24 -2.33 19.35
N ALA A 384 -19.26 -1.40 19.47
CA ALA A 384 -19.34 -0.26 20.36
C ALA A 384 -20.21 0.90 19.81
N GLY A 385 -20.70 0.79 18.56
CA GLY A 385 -21.58 1.78 17.96
C GLY A 385 -20.92 3.13 17.71
N PRO A 386 -21.65 4.27 17.86
CA PRO A 386 -21.09 5.62 17.65
C PRO A 386 -19.87 5.92 18.52
N ALA A 387 -19.86 5.43 19.77
CA ALA A 387 -18.72 5.59 20.67
C ALA A 387 -17.46 4.89 20.14
N GLY A 388 -17.61 3.74 19.45
CA GLY A 388 -16.50 3.03 18.81
C GLY A 388 -15.83 3.86 17.73
N TRP A 389 -16.60 4.58 16.90
CA TRP A 389 -16.06 5.50 15.89
C TRP A 389 -15.32 6.67 16.54
N LEU A 390 -15.87 7.30 17.57
CA LEU A 390 -15.21 8.40 18.27
C LEU A 390 -13.92 7.94 18.95
N ALA A 391 -13.93 6.78 19.58
CA ALA A 391 -12.74 6.18 20.19
C ALA A 391 -11.65 5.89 19.12
N LEU A 392 -12.04 5.29 17.98
CA LEU A 392 -11.12 5.01 16.88
C LEU A 392 -10.50 6.30 16.33
N GLY A 393 -11.33 7.29 16.00
CA GLY A 393 -10.88 8.58 15.47
C GLY A 393 -9.92 9.28 16.42
N SER A 394 -10.25 9.32 17.73
CA SER A 394 -9.41 9.92 18.76
C SER A 394 -8.09 9.19 18.95
N ALA A 395 -8.11 7.85 18.94
CA ALA A 395 -6.90 7.03 19.03
C ALA A 395 -5.97 7.26 17.83
N VAL A 396 -6.51 7.24 16.60
CA VAL A 396 -5.73 7.50 15.38
C VAL A 396 -5.17 8.91 15.36
N ALA A 397 -5.95 9.92 15.77
CA ALA A 397 -5.47 11.30 15.88
C ALA A 397 -4.33 11.43 16.92
N GLY A 398 -4.48 10.82 18.09
CA GLY A 398 -3.43 10.79 19.11
C GLY A 398 -2.14 10.11 18.62
N LEU A 399 -2.29 8.93 17.99
CA LEU A 399 -1.14 8.19 17.43
C LEU A 399 -0.47 8.94 16.28
N SER A 400 -1.21 9.68 15.45
CA SER A 400 -0.64 10.51 14.38
C SER A 400 0.25 11.62 14.95
N LEU A 401 -0.15 12.25 16.05
CA LEU A 401 0.67 13.25 16.73
C LEU A 401 1.93 12.64 17.35
N VAL A 402 1.82 11.43 17.91
CA VAL A 402 2.98 10.68 18.42
C VAL A 402 3.95 10.34 17.29
N GLN A 403 3.43 9.82 16.17
CA GLN A 403 4.25 9.49 14.98
C GLN A 403 4.94 10.74 14.42
N ARG A 404 4.21 11.86 14.31
CA ARG A 404 4.78 13.15 13.88
C ARG A 404 5.94 13.58 14.77
N ARG A 405 5.73 13.62 16.10
CA ARG A 405 6.78 14.02 17.06
C ARG A 405 8.00 13.11 17.00
N PHE A 406 7.75 11.81 16.92
CA PHE A 406 8.81 10.81 16.81
C PHE A 406 9.61 10.96 15.52
N SER A 407 8.94 11.09 14.37
CA SER A 407 9.60 11.26 13.07
C SER A 407 10.42 12.56 13.00
N LEU A 408 9.90 13.66 13.53
CA LEU A 408 10.62 14.93 13.59
C LEU A 408 11.93 14.83 14.42
N ARG A 409 11.87 14.16 15.59
CA ARG A 409 13.06 13.93 16.43
C ARG A 409 14.10 13.11 15.70
N ARG A 410 13.70 12.02 15.07
CA ARG A 410 14.61 11.12 14.34
C ARG A 410 15.24 11.81 13.12
N LEU A 411 14.48 12.62 12.40
CA LEU A 411 15.03 13.42 11.29
C LEU A 411 16.04 14.47 11.78
N ALA A 412 15.82 15.06 12.95
CA ALA A 412 16.76 16.00 13.56
C ALA A 412 18.06 15.28 14.00
N GLU A 413 17.95 14.09 14.60
CA GLU A 413 19.10 13.26 14.97
C GLU A 413 19.96 12.86 13.76
N GLN A 414 19.31 12.54 12.63
CA GLN A 414 20.01 12.19 11.38
C GLN A 414 20.68 13.41 10.71
N ALA A 415 20.20 14.63 10.95
CA ALA A 415 20.74 15.85 10.41
C ALA A 415 21.86 16.44 11.30
N ALA A 416 22.02 15.99 12.54
CA ALA A 416 23.07 16.44 13.44
C ALA A 416 24.45 15.98 12.92
N PRO A 417 25.48 16.88 12.85
CA PRO A 417 26.83 16.48 12.50
C PRO A 417 27.36 15.46 13.52
N PRO A 418 28.21 14.50 13.10
CA PRO A 418 28.84 13.58 14.05
C PRO A 418 29.58 14.40 15.12
N ALA A 419 29.35 14.05 16.39
CA ALA A 419 30.02 14.68 17.49
C ALA A 419 31.54 14.61 17.26
N MET A 420 32.23 15.75 17.22
CA MET A 420 33.70 15.80 17.14
C MET A 420 34.23 14.97 18.34
N PRO A 421 35.17 14.06 18.11
CA PRO A 421 35.87 13.42 19.24
C PRO A 421 36.46 14.50 20.12
N ALA A 422 36.24 14.37 21.42
CA ALA A 422 36.83 15.27 22.40
C ALA A 422 38.36 15.36 22.15
N PRO A 423 38.99 16.56 22.17
CA PRO A 423 40.42 16.67 22.03
C PRO A 423 41.07 15.79 23.09
N ALA A 424 41.95 14.89 22.64
CA ALA A 424 42.77 14.09 23.56
C ALA A 424 43.50 15.05 24.47
N SER A 425 43.19 15.00 25.76
CA SER A 425 43.93 15.73 26.76
C SER A 425 45.38 15.28 26.73
N ALA A 426 46.26 16.20 26.32
CA ALA A 426 47.72 16.02 26.35
C ALA A 426 48.23 15.98 27.78
#